data_21c2c9c83acf33c5788c59956edabc9a
#
_entry.id   21c2c9c83acf33c5788c59956edabc9a
#
_cell.length_a   1.000
_cell.length_b   1.000
_cell.length_c   1.000
_cell.angle_alpha   90.00
_cell.angle_beta   90.00
_cell.angle_gamma   90.00
#
_symmetry.space_group_name_H-M   'P 1'
#
loop_
_entity.id
_entity.type
_entity.pdbx_description
1 polymer ?
#
loop_
_entity_poly.entity_id
_entity_poly.type
_entity_poly.pdbx_seq_one_letter_code
_entity_poly.pdbx_strand_id
1 'polypeptide(L)'
;NFSGLLVRHTTEELRELIQKSQELYPRAIPGIKWSERKSQWISPRGGRLWMSYLDKDMDVTRYQGQAFNWIGFDELTQWSSPYAWDYMRSRLRSAYAKDLGLYMRATTNPGGAGHQWVKKMFIDPSPLREPFWATNVETGDTITFPKGHTREGEPLFKRRFIPASLFDNPYLSEGGDYEAMLLSLPEHQKKQLLDGNWDVNEGAAFPEFNRKIHVVDPFKIPQSWSRFRACDYGYGSHTGVLWLAVSPSDQLIVYRELYCSKVTATDLADMILDAEQEDGTIRYGVLDSSLWHKRGDTGPSLA
;
A
#
# COMPACT_ATOMS: atom_id res chain seq x y z
N ASN A 1 -30.66 10.65 -3.63
CA ASN A 1 -29.97 10.74 -4.93
C ASN A 1 -28.52 10.27 -4.80
N PHE A 2 -27.99 9.64 -5.86
CA PHE A 2 -26.59 9.25 -5.95
C PHE A 2 -25.67 10.48 -5.93
N SER A 3 -24.59 10.39 -5.16
CA SER A 3 -23.54 11.41 -5.03
C SER A 3 -22.19 10.69 -5.04
N GLY A 4 -21.52 10.69 -6.17
CA GLY A 4 -20.24 10.01 -6.38
C GLY A 4 -19.09 10.96 -6.62
N LEU A 5 -17.89 10.54 -6.29
CA LEU A 5 -16.62 11.21 -6.61
C LEU A 5 -15.67 10.18 -7.22
N LEU A 6 -15.11 10.50 -8.38
CA LEU A 6 -14.02 9.75 -9.01
C LEU A 6 -12.78 10.63 -9.02
N VAL A 7 -11.66 10.11 -8.54
CA VAL A 7 -10.40 10.84 -8.46
C VAL A 7 -9.27 10.13 -9.19
N ARG A 8 -8.42 10.91 -9.81
CA ARG A 8 -7.11 10.57 -10.38
C ARG A 8 -6.02 11.35 -9.66
N HIS A 9 -4.77 10.96 -9.85
CA HIS A 9 -3.65 11.66 -9.23
C HIS A 9 -3.41 13.01 -9.89
N THR A 10 -3.38 13.08 -11.22
CA THR A 10 -3.10 14.32 -11.98
C THR A 10 -4.29 14.78 -12.83
N THR A 11 -4.24 16.03 -13.26
CA THR A 11 -5.22 16.64 -14.17
C THR A 11 -5.16 16.02 -15.56
N GLU A 12 -3.96 15.72 -16.04
CA GLU A 12 -3.72 15.14 -17.35
C GLU A 12 -4.38 13.76 -17.47
N GLU A 13 -4.14 12.91 -16.49
CA GLU A 13 -4.75 11.58 -16.42
C GLU A 13 -6.28 11.65 -16.29
N LEU A 14 -6.78 12.62 -15.52
CA LEU A 14 -8.22 12.83 -15.36
C LEU A 14 -8.91 13.17 -16.71
N ARG A 15 -8.24 13.88 -17.61
CA ARG A 15 -8.79 14.23 -18.94
C ARG A 15 -9.13 12.98 -19.75
N GLU A 16 -8.29 11.98 -19.72
CA GLU A 16 -8.55 10.72 -20.42
C GLU A 16 -9.81 10.03 -19.89
N LEU A 17 -9.97 9.97 -18.57
CA LEU A 17 -11.18 9.41 -17.95
C LEU A 17 -12.43 10.19 -18.31
N ILE A 18 -12.36 11.54 -18.32
CA ILE A 18 -13.47 12.39 -18.75
C ILE A 18 -13.84 12.08 -20.18
N GLN A 19 -12.87 12.04 -21.10
CA GLN A 19 -13.09 11.72 -22.50
C GLN A 19 -13.76 10.35 -22.67
N LYS A 20 -13.24 9.32 -22.02
CA LYS A 20 -13.85 7.96 -22.04
C LYS A 20 -15.26 7.96 -21.48
N SER A 21 -15.51 8.71 -20.41
CA SER A 21 -16.85 8.82 -19.85
C SER A 21 -17.83 9.50 -20.78
N GLN A 22 -17.37 10.49 -21.59
CA GLN A 22 -18.18 11.18 -22.59
C GLN A 22 -18.56 10.28 -23.77
N GLU A 23 -17.73 9.29 -24.09
CA GLU A 23 -18.05 8.27 -25.09
C GLU A 23 -19.07 7.24 -24.56
N LEU A 24 -18.94 6.83 -23.29
CA LEU A 24 -19.66 5.68 -22.73
C LEU A 24 -20.98 6.06 -22.03
N TYR A 25 -20.96 7.11 -21.19
CA TYR A 25 -22.08 7.38 -20.29
C TYR A 25 -23.37 7.80 -21.02
N PRO A 26 -23.34 8.60 -22.13
CA PRO A 26 -24.56 8.90 -22.89
C PRO A 26 -25.23 7.66 -23.49
N ARG A 27 -24.43 6.64 -23.82
CA ARG A 27 -24.96 5.36 -24.37
C ARG A 27 -25.57 4.51 -23.25
N ALA A 28 -24.95 4.51 -22.05
CA ALA A 28 -25.39 3.71 -20.91
C ALA A 28 -26.56 4.34 -20.14
N ILE A 29 -26.62 5.65 -20.08
CA ILE A 29 -27.62 6.41 -19.32
C ILE A 29 -28.23 7.50 -20.22
N PRO A 30 -29.32 7.20 -20.95
CA PRO A 30 -29.97 8.18 -21.82
C PRO A 30 -30.35 9.44 -21.03
N GLY A 31 -29.98 10.60 -21.57
CA GLY A 31 -30.26 11.91 -20.99
C GLY A 31 -29.32 12.37 -19.89
N ILE A 32 -28.24 11.64 -19.61
CA ILE A 32 -27.16 12.11 -18.73
C ILE A 32 -26.47 13.34 -19.36
N LYS A 33 -26.05 14.31 -18.56
CA LYS A 33 -25.41 15.54 -19.02
C LYS A 33 -24.09 15.75 -18.32
N TRP A 34 -23.08 16.15 -19.10
CA TRP A 34 -21.79 16.60 -18.58
C TRP A 34 -21.81 18.11 -18.32
N SER A 35 -21.24 18.54 -17.21
CA SER A 35 -21.03 19.95 -16.86
C SER A 35 -19.54 20.24 -16.76
N GLU A 36 -18.96 20.86 -17.78
CA GLU A 36 -17.54 21.27 -17.81
C GLU A 36 -17.17 22.15 -16.59
N ARG A 37 -17.97 23.18 -16.32
CA ARG A 37 -17.70 24.11 -15.23
C ARG A 37 -17.59 23.44 -13.86
N LYS A 38 -18.30 22.34 -13.64
CA LYS A 38 -18.34 21.63 -12.36
C LYS A 38 -17.61 20.30 -12.39
N SER A 39 -17.05 19.93 -13.55
CA SER A 39 -16.43 18.62 -13.79
C SER A 39 -17.29 17.48 -13.25
N GLN A 40 -18.58 17.45 -13.62
CA GLN A 40 -19.53 16.47 -13.11
C GLN A 40 -20.52 15.98 -14.15
N TRP A 41 -20.87 14.72 -14.01
CA TRP A 41 -22.02 14.12 -14.66
C TRP A 41 -23.28 14.32 -13.81
N ILE A 42 -24.40 14.60 -14.49
CA ILE A 42 -25.71 14.77 -13.87
C ILE A 42 -26.69 13.84 -14.59
N SER A 43 -27.21 12.85 -13.85
CA SER A 43 -28.20 11.93 -14.37
C SER A 43 -29.60 12.58 -14.45
N PRO A 44 -30.51 12.07 -15.29
CA PRO A 44 -31.90 12.59 -15.35
C PRO A 44 -32.65 12.53 -14.04
N ARG A 45 -32.26 11.60 -13.16
CA ARG A 45 -32.83 11.44 -11.80
C ARG A 45 -32.13 12.29 -10.73
N GLY A 46 -31.26 13.22 -11.12
CA GLY A 46 -30.54 14.12 -10.23
C GLY A 46 -29.33 13.53 -9.51
N GLY A 47 -28.95 12.28 -9.82
CA GLY A 47 -27.67 11.72 -9.34
C GLY A 47 -26.48 12.45 -9.95
N ARG A 48 -25.41 12.58 -9.21
CA ARG A 48 -24.20 13.31 -9.60
C ARG A 48 -22.95 12.47 -9.42
N LEU A 49 -22.02 12.56 -10.38
CA LEU A 49 -20.67 12.02 -10.28
C LEU A 49 -19.68 13.12 -10.60
N TRP A 50 -18.94 13.57 -9.60
CA TRP A 50 -17.83 14.49 -9.78
C TRP A 50 -16.60 13.72 -10.24
N MET A 51 -15.85 14.32 -11.16
CA MET A 51 -14.56 13.83 -11.62
C MET A 51 -13.51 14.88 -11.24
N SER A 52 -12.49 14.46 -10.47
CA SER A 52 -11.53 15.38 -9.87
C SER A 52 -10.16 14.74 -9.76
N TYR A 53 -9.17 15.51 -9.31
CA TYR A 53 -7.81 15.01 -9.05
C TYR A 53 -7.36 15.39 -7.65
N LEU A 54 -6.38 14.62 -7.14
CA LEU A 54 -5.72 14.81 -5.86
C LEU A 54 -4.21 14.67 -6.08
N ASP A 55 -3.54 15.78 -6.37
CA ASP A 55 -2.10 15.83 -6.62
C ASP A 55 -1.29 15.57 -5.34
N LYS A 56 -1.79 16.07 -4.21
CA LYS A 56 -1.19 15.89 -2.89
C LYS A 56 -2.18 15.31 -1.90
N ASP A 57 -1.68 14.59 -0.92
CA ASP A 57 -2.51 14.01 0.15
C ASP A 57 -3.42 15.06 0.82
N MET A 58 -2.92 16.28 1.04
CA MET A 58 -3.68 17.37 1.64
C MET A 58 -4.82 17.92 0.79
N ASP A 59 -4.84 17.64 -0.50
CA ASP A 59 -5.93 18.08 -1.40
C ASP A 59 -7.31 17.52 -1.00
N VAL A 60 -7.33 16.44 -0.24
CA VAL A 60 -8.56 15.86 0.31
C VAL A 60 -9.33 16.84 1.20
N THR A 61 -8.66 17.84 1.76
CA THR A 61 -9.30 18.86 2.62
C THR A 61 -10.32 19.70 1.85
N ARG A 62 -10.21 19.80 0.52
CA ARG A 62 -11.22 20.44 -0.36
C ARG A 62 -12.59 19.79 -0.23
N TYR A 63 -12.66 18.52 0.21
CA TYR A 63 -13.90 17.78 0.40
C TYR A 63 -14.42 17.84 1.85
N GLN A 64 -13.81 18.67 2.69
CA GLN A 64 -14.30 18.89 4.05
C GLN A 64 -15.74 19.41 3.99
N GLY A 65 -16.63 18.79 4.76
CA GLY A 65 -18.06 19.12 4.75
C GLY A 65 -18.89 18.42 3.67
N GLN A 66 -18.28 17.90 2.62
CA GLN A 66 -18.99 17.15 1.57
C GLN A 66 -19.32 15.72 2.01
N ALA A 67 -20.28 15.11 1.34
CA ALA A 67 -20.76 13.76 1.61
C ALA A 67 -21.03 13.02 0.28
N PHE A 68 -20.57 11.77 0.22
CA PHE A 68 -20.69 10.92 -0.97
C PHE A 68 -21.26 9.56 -0.62
N ASN A 69 -22.00 8.96 -1.55
CA ASN A 69 -22.41 7.55 -1.47
C ASN A 69 -21.30 6.64 -1.99
N TRP A 70 -20.55 7.10 -2.96
CA TRP A 70 -19.51 6.36 -3.68
C TRP A 70 -18.28 7.21 -3.90
N ILE A 71 -17.11 6.64 -3.67
CA ILE A 71 -15.83 7.28 -3.98
C ILE A 71 -14.97 6.28 -4.74
N GLY A 72 -14.48 6.68 -5.91
CA GLY A 72 -13.57 5.91 -6.74
C GLY A 72 -12.18 6.54 -6.77
N PHE A 73 -11.16 5.73 -6.59
CA PHE A 73 -9.76 6.07 -6.87
C PHE A 73 -9.31 5.27 -8.07
N ASP A 74 -8.80 5.94 -9.08
CA ASP A 74 -8.24 5.27 -10.24
C ASP A 74 -6.71 5.34 -10.18
N GLU A 75 -6.04 4.20 -10.36
CA GLU A 75 -4.59 3.99 -10.17
C GLU A 75 -4.13 4.29 -8.74
N LEU A 76 -4.69 3.58 -7.76
CA LEU A 76 -4.47 3.83 -6.32
C LEU A 76 -3.00 3.81 -5.89
N THR A 77 -2.13 3.07 -6.57
CA THR A 77 -0.68 3.03 -6.26
C THR A 77 0.08 4.30 -6.62
N GLN A 78 -0.55 5.27 -7.26
CA GLN A 78 0.09 6.56 -7.52
C GLN A 78 0.22 7.43 -6.26
N TRP A 79 -0.65 7.25 -5.26
CA TRP A 79 -0.52 7.93 -3.95
C TRP A 79 0.48 7.19 -3.08
N SER A 80 1.50 7.92 -2.62
CA SER A 80 2.61 7.36 -1.82
C SER A 80 2.22 6.91 -0.42
N SER A 81 1.09 7.41 0.10
CA SER A 81 0.57 7.08 1.43
C SER A 81 -0.91 6.73 1.41
N PRO A 82 -1.42 5.99 2.41
CA PRO A 82 -2.85 5.70 2.54
C PRO A 82 -3.70 6.89 3.01
N TYR A 83 -3.11 8.04 3.30
CA TYR A 83 -3.77 9.17 3.93
C TYR A 83 -5.00 9.66 3.14
N ALA A 84 -4.85 9.87 1.83
CA ALA A 84 -5.95 10.34 0.99
C ALA A 84 -7.11 9.33 0.98
N TRP A 85 -6.81 8.04 0.86
CA TRP A 85 -7.79 6.96 0.93
C TRP A 85 -8.55 6.95 2.26
N ASP A 86 -7.84 6.97 3.38
CA ASP A 86 -8.43 6.90 4.72
C ASP A 86 -9.21 8.16 5.07
N TYR A 87 -8.73 9.35 4.70
CA TYR A 87 -9.45 10.59 4.88
C TYR A 87 -10.77 10.60 4.12
N MET A 88 -10.73 10.22 2.84
CA MET A 88 -11.91 10.23 1.98
C MET A 88 -12.98 9.22 2.45
N ARG A 89 -12.60 8.14 3.11
CA ARG A 89 -13.55 7.23 3.74
C ARG A 89 -14.45 7.92 4.76
N SER A 90 -13.95 8.93 5.48
CA SER A 90 -14.77 9.73 6.41
C SER A 90 -15.84 10.58 5.71
N ARG A 91 -15.75 10.71 4.39
CA ARG A 91 -16.74 11.42 3.55
C ARG A 91 -17.85 10.50 3.04
N LEU A 92 -17.75 9.19 3.24
CA LEU A 92 -18.82 8.25 2.94
C LEU A 92 -19.94 8.38 3.97
N ARG A 93 -20.93 9.17 3.64
CA ARG A 93 -22.12 9.38 4.48
C ARG A 93 -23.31 9.79 3.62
N SER A 94 -24.48 9.29 3.92
CA SER A 94 -25.72 9.64 3.21
C SER A 94 -26.93 9.32 4.06
N ALA A 95 -27.95 10.18 3.98
CA ALA A 95 -29.28 9.88 4.51
C ALA A 95 -29.93 8.68 3.78
N TYR A 96 -29.46 8.35 2.58
CA TYR A 96 -29.95 7.24 1.74
C TYR A 96 -29.01 6.04 1.75
N ALA A 97 -28.20 5.88 2.80
CA ALA A 97 -27.20 4.80 2.87
C ALA A 97 -27.81 3.40 2.79
N LYS A 98 -29.02 3.21 3.32
CA LYS A 98 -29.74 1.92 3.28
C LYS A 98 -30.09 1.48 1.86
N ASP A 99 -30.40 2.44 0.98
CA ASP A 99 -30.87 2.17 -0.38
C ASP A 99 -29.73 2.08 -1.39
N LEU A 100 -28.70 2.90 -1.22
CA LEU A 100 -27.59 3.02 -2.20
C LEU A 100 -26.30 2.35 -1.77
N GLY A 101 -26.18 2.02 -0.48
CA GLY A 101 -24.91 1.59 0.10
C GLY A 101 -23.89 2.72 0.22
N LEU A 102 -22.85 2.50 0.98
CA LEU A 102 -21.70 3.40 1.12
C LEU A 102 -20.43 2.58 0.89
N TYR A 103 -19.70 2.87 -0.17
CA TYR A 103 -18.48 2.13 -0.45
C TYR A 103 -17.47 2.91 -1.29
N MET A 104 -16.23 2.52 -1.14
CA MET A 104 -15.12 2.97 -1.97
C MET A 104 -14.70 1.86 -2.93
N ARG A 105 -14.20 2.26 -4.09
CA ARG A 105 -13.55 1.37 -5.05
C ARG A 105 -12.24 1.96 -5.51
N ALA A 106 -11.31 1.12 -5.88
CA ALA A 106 -10.10 1.54 -6.54
C ALA A 106 -9.75 0.57 -7.67
N THR A 107 -9.15 1.10 -8.71
CA THR A 107 -8.39 0.34 -9.69
C THR A 107 -6.92 0.57 -9.44
N THR A 108 -6.08 -0.39 -9.75
CA THR A 108 -4.63 -0.22 -9.64
C THR A 108 -3.87 -1.40 -10.22
N ASN A 109 -2.65 -1.13 -10.63
CA ASN A 109 -1.67 -2.14 -11.01
C ASN A 109 -0.57 -2.22 -9.94
N PRO A 110 0.17 -3.36 -9.85
CA PRO A 110 1.40 -3.42 -9.09
C PRO A 110 2.40 -2.38 -9.56
N GLY A 111 3.21 -1.85 -8.66
CA GLY A 111 4.18 -0.77 -8.95
C GLY A 111 3.71 0.60 -8.44
N GLY A 112 4.50 1.64 -8.75
CA GLY A 112 4.23 3.00 -8.30
C GLY A 112 4.58 3.27 -6.82
N ALA A 113 4.49 4.56 -6.44
CA ALA A 113 4.91 5.03 -5.12
C ALA A 113 4.13 4.41 -3.95
N GLY A 114 2.87 4.05 -4.18
CA GLY A 114 1.98 3.47 -3.17
C GLY A 114 1.94 1.95 -3.14
N HIS A 115 2.74 1.27 -3.96
CA HIS A 115 2.72 -0.19 -4.09
C HIS A 115 2.67 -0.91 -2.72
N GLN A 116 3.56 -0.53 -1.82
CA GLN A 116 3.72 -1.22 -0.53
C GLN A 116 2.49 -1.11 0.38
N TRP A 117 1.94 0.09 0.53
CA TRP A 117 0.78 0.25 1.40
C TRP A 117 -0.49 -0.37 0.80
N VAL A 118 -0.66 -0.30 -0.53
CA VAL A 118 -1.77 -0.96 -1.23
C VAL A 118 -1.67 -2.48 -1.06
N LYS A 119 -0.46 -3.04 -1.26
CA LYS A 119 -0.19 -4.47 -1.06
C LYS A 119 -0.54 -4.90 0.37
N LYS A 120 0.00 -4.24 1.38
CA LYS A 120 -0.29 -4.53 2.80
C LYS A 120 -1.77 -4.37 3.16
N MET A 121 -2.47 -3.40 2.55
CA MET A 121 -3.85 -3.09 2.89
C MET A 121 -4.85 -4.03 2.21
N PHE A 122 -4.59 -4.49 0.99
CA PHE A 122 -5.58 -5.17 0.16
C PHE A 122 -5.16 -6.53 -0.35
N ILE A 123 -3.85 -6.77 -0.57
CA ILE A 123 -3.36 -7.97 -1.24
C ILE A 123 -2.93 -9.02 -0.22
N ASP A 124 -1.99 -8.68 0.67
CA ASP A 124 -1.42 -9.61 1.65
C ASP A 124 -2.49 -10.25 2.57
N PRO A 125 -3.49 -9.50 3.10
CA PRO A 125 -4.52 -10.09 3.94
C PRO A 125 -5.67 -10.75 3.17
N SER A 126 -5.67 -10.67 1.83
CA SER A 126 -6.82 -11.07 1.02
C SER A 126 -6.84 -12.59 0.74
N PRO A 127 -7.95 -13.28 1.02
CA PRO A 127 -8.19 -14.63 0.52
C PRO A 127 -8.69 -14.61 -0.94
N LEU A 128 -8.16 -13.77 -1.79
CA LEU A 128 -8.49 -13.52 -3.19
C LEU A 128 -10.00 -13.61 -3.53
N ARG A 129 -10.55 -12.50 -4.02
CA ARG A 129 -11.98 -12.36 -4.41
C ARG A 129 -12.98 -12.42 -3.25
N GLU A 130 -12.60 -12.89 -2.06
CA GLU A 130 -13.47 -12.94 -0.90
C GLU A 130 -13.38 -11.67 -0.03
N PRO A 131 -14.47 -11.26 0.65
CA PRO A 131 -14.41 -10.17 1.59
C PRO A 131 -13.68 -10.58 2.87
N PHE A 132 -12.76 -9.75 3.33
CA PHE A 132 -12.04 -9.92 4.60
C PHE A 132 -12.19 -8.69 5.50
N TRP A 133 -12.02 -8.88 6.82
CA TRP A 133 -12.06 -7.77 7.75
C TRP A 133 -10.84 -6.86 7.59
N ALA A 134 -11.08 -5.57 7.60
CA ALA A 134 -10.01 -4.59 7.44
C ALA A 134 -9.01 -4.64 8.59
N THR A 135 -7.72 -4.67 8.25
CA THR A 135 -6.61 -4.67 9.19
C THR A 135 -5.88 -3.33 9.18
N ASN A 136 -5.26 -2.99 10.28
CA ASN A 136 -4.30 -1.89 10.36
C ASN A 136 -3.05 -2.28 9.55
N VAL A 137 -2.57 -1.37 8.72
CA VAL A 137 -1.42 -1.64 7.82
C VAL A 137 -0.10 -1.77 8.59
N GLU A 138 0.00 -1.13 9.77
CA GLU A 138 1.21 -1.13 10.59
C GLU A 138 1.28 -2.35 11.52
N THR A 139 0.17 -2.66 12.20
CA THR A 139 0.13 -3.73 13.21
C THR A 139 -0.38 -5.07 12.70
N GLY A 140 -1.10 -5.09 11.57
CA GLY A 140 -1.79 -6.28 11.06
C GLY A 140 -3.08 -6.63 11.79
N ASP A 141 -3.41 -5.95 12.89
CA ASP A 141 -4.59 -6.24 13.70
C ASP A 141 -5.89 -5.84 12.99
N THR A 142 -6.95 -6.60 13.23
CA THR A 142 -8.28 -6.23 12.74
C THR A 142 -8.72 -4.90 13.34
N ILE A 143 -9.18 -3.98 12.48
CA ILE A 143 -9.72 -2.69 12.92
C ILE A 143 -11.10 -2.90 13.54
N THR A 144 -11.24 -2.58 14.81
CA THR A 144 -12.47 -2.80 15.59
C THR A 144 -13.07 -1.51 16.12
N PHE A 145 -14.31 -1.56 16.57
CA PHE A 145 -14.93 -0.46 17.30
C PHE A 145 -14.16 -0.19 18.60
N PRO A 146 -13.89 1.10 18.92
CA PRO A 146 -13.05 1.47 20.06
C PRO A 146 -13.74 1.18 21.38
N LYS A 147 -12.91 1.15 22.45
CA LYS A 147 -13.37 1.00 23.83
C LYS A 147 -14.44 2.06 24.18
N GLY A 148 -15.51 1.64 24.82
CA GLY A 148 -16.65 2.48 25.21
C GLY A 148 -17.73 2.65 24.13
N HIS A 149 -17.55 2.08 22.94
CA HIS A 149 -18.60 2.02 21.92
C HIS A 149 -19.57 0.86 22.20
N THR A 150 -20.85 1.00 21.80
CA THR A 150 -21.88 -0.06 21.98
C THR A 150 -21.54 -1.38 21.28
N ARG A 151 -20.66 -1.34 20.29
CA ARG A 151 -20.15 -2.46 19.51
C ARG A 151 -18.65 -2.66 19.72
N GLU A 152 -18.15 -2.36 20.93
CA GLU A 152 -16.73 -2.50 21.27
C GLU A 152 -16.18 -3.87 20.89
N GLY A 153 -15.03 -3.89 20.23
CA GLY A 153 -14.34 -5.09 19.79
C GLY A 153 -14.87 -5.73 18.49
N GLU A 154 -16.05 -5.35 18.01
CA GLU A 154 -16.52 -5.85 16.71
C GLU A 154 -15.74 -5.25 15.56
N PRO A 155 -15.47 -6.01 14.47
CA PRO A 155 -14.80 -5.49 13.27
C PRO A 155 -15.59 -4.37 12.60
N LEU A 156 -14.87 -3.31 12.16
CA LEU A 156 -15.51 -2.11 11.64
C LEU A 156 -16.11 -2.29 10.25
N PHE A 157 -15.32 -2.80 9.29
CA PHE A 157 -15.71 -2.89 7.88
C PHE A 157 -14.88 -3.93 7.14
N LYS A 158 -15.37 -4.33 5.97
CA LYS A 158 -14.71 -5.31 5.11
C LYS A 158 -14.03 -4.63 3.92
N ARG A 159 -12.96 -5.27 3.46
CA ARG A 159 -12.29 -5.01 2.18
C ARG A 159 -12.43 -6.23 1.27
N ARG A 160 -12.18 -6.05 -0.01
CA ARG A 160 -12.09 -7.13 -1.00
C ARG A 160 -11.06 -6.74 -2.04
N PHE A 161 -10.21 -7.67 -2.40
CA PHE A 161 -9.35 -7.59 -3.57
C PHE A 161 -9.87 -8.50 -4.67
N ILE A 162 -10.00 -7.96 -5.88
CA ILE A 162 -10.43 -8.71 -7.07
C ILE A 162 -9.28 -8.62 -8.07
N PRO A 163 -8.45 -9.66 -8.19
CA PRO A 163 -7.41 -9.69 -9.20
C PRO A 163 -8.03 -9.74 -10.60
N ALA A 164 -7.37 -9.09 -11.55
CA ALA A 164 -7.66 -9.17 -12.96
C ALA A 164 -6.36 -9.38 -13.73
N SER A 165 -6.41 -10.20 -14.76
CA SER A 165 -5.32 -10.45 -15.70
C SER A 165 -5.68 -9.92 -17.09
N LEU A 166 -4.69 -9.83 -17.97
CA LEU A 166 -4.93 -9.51 -19.38
C LEU A 166 -5.98 -10.45 -20.00
N PHE A 167 -5.93 -11.73 -19.64
CA PHE A 167 -6.80 -12.77 -20.21
C PHE A 167 -8.25 -12.69 -19.73
N ASP A 168 -8.54 -11.92 -18.69
CA ASP A 168 -9.90 -11.62 -18.26
C ASP A 168 -10.60 -10.60 -19.18
N ASN A 169 -9.85 -9.93 -20.09
CA ASN A 169 -10.37 -8.96 -21.05
C ASN A 169 -10.21 -9.48 -22.50
N PRO A 170 -11.25 -10.07 -23.09
CA PRO A 170 -11.17 -10.63 -24.44
C PRO A 170 -10.82 -9.60 -25.52
N TYR A 171 -11.20 -8.33 -25.34
CA TYR A 171 -10.87 -7.27 -26.29
C TYR A 171 -9.37 -6.94 -26.37
N LEU A 172 -8.60 -7.25 -25.33
CA LEU A 172 -7.15 -7.04 -25.29
C LEU A 172 -6.36 -8.32 -25.61
N SER A 173 -6.96 -9.49 -25.36
CA SER A 173 -6.30 -10.78 -25.58
C SER A 173 -6.49 -11.35 -26.98
N GLU A 174 -7.62 -11.09 -27.65
CA GLU A 174 -7.93 -11.67 -28.98
C GLU A 174 -7.03 -11.15 -30.11
N GLY A 175 -6.47 -9.94 -30.01
CA GLY A 175 -5.61 -9.36 -31.06
C GLY A 175 -4.13 -9.74 -30.95
N GLY A 176 -3.65 -10.14 -29.78
CA GLY A 176 -2.24 -10.46 -29.52
C GLY A 176 -1.26 -9.27 -29.52
N ASP A 177 -1.63 -8.13 -30.10
CA ASP A 177 -0.73 -6.97 -30.23
C ASP A 177 -0.40 -6.35 -28.88
N TYR A 178 -1.39 -6.25 -27.98
CA TYR A 178 -1.16 -5.71 -26.64
C TYR A 178 -0.34 -6.67 -25.76
N GLU A 179 -0.58 -7.97 -25.87
CA GLU A 179 0.21 -9.00 -25.22
C GLU A 179 1.67 -8.96 -25.72
N ALA A 180 1.89 -8.86 -27.05
CA ALA A 180 3.22 -8.74 -27.62
C ALA A 180 3.95 -7.49 -27.13
N MET A 181 3.25 -6.37 -26.99
CA MET A 181 3.80 -5.14 -26.41
C MET A 181 4.22 -5.35 -24.95
N LEU A 182 3.38 -5.97 -24.13
CA LEU A 182 3.73 -6.27 -22.73
C LEU A 182 4.90 -7.24 -22.61
N LEU A 183 4.97 -8.24 -23.49
CA LEU A 183 6.08 -9.19 -23.55
C LEU A 183 7.42 -8.55 -23.95
N SER A 184 7.40 -7.40 -24.62
CA SER A 184 8.60 -6.63 -24.98
C SER A 184 9.15 -5.77 -23.84
N LEU A 185 8.40 -5.62 -22.74
CA LEU A 185 8.82 -4.82 -21.59
C LEU A 185 9.93 -5.52 -20.78
N PRO A 186 10.67 -4.77 -19.95
CA PRO A 186 11.60 -5.35 -18.97
C PRO A 186 10.89 -6.40 -18.08
N GLU A 187 11.62 -7.42 -17.65
CA GLU A 187 11.05 -8.59 -16.96
C GLU A 187 10.24 -8.23 -15.71
N HIS A 188 10.66 -7.22 -14.95
CA HIS A 188 9.91 -6.75 -13.77
C HIS A 188 8.56 -6.12 -14.13
N GLN A 189 8.52 -5.28 -15.19
CA GLN A 189 7.27 -4.66 -15.68
C GLN A 189 6.33 -5.70 -16.28
N LYS A 190 6.89 -6.68 -16.97
CA LYS A 190 6.14 -7.83 -17.51
C LYS A 190 5.41 -8.57 -16.40
N LYS A 191 6.11 -8.94 -15.32
CA LYS A 191 5.50 -9.60 -14.15
C LYS A 191 4.44 -8.75 -13.47
N GLN A 192 4.64 -7.44 -13.41
CA GLN A 192 3.66 -6.51 -12.83
C GLN A 192 2.40 -6.39 -13.69
N LEU A 193 2.55 -6.14 -14.99
CA LEU A 193 1.44 -5.76 -15.86
C LEU A 193 0.75 -6.97 -16.51
N LEU A 194 1.51 -8.00 -16.90
CA LEU A 194 0.96 -9.20 -17.52
C LEU A 194 0.42 -10.18 -16.46
N ASP A 195 1.22 -10.43 -15.42
CA ASP A 195 0.90 -11.42 -14.39
C ASP A 195 0.15 -10.83 -13.20
N GLY A 196 0.06 -9.49 -13.10
CA GLY A 196 -0.50 -8.81 -11.94
C GLY A 196 0.26 -9.14 -10.64
N ASN A 197 1.56 -9.36 -10.73
CA ASN A 197 2.37 -9.85 -9.61
C ASN A 197 2.73 -8.71 -8.66
N TRP A 198 2.21 -8.76 -7.44
CA TRP A 198 2.46 -7.79 -6.37
C TRP A 198 3.74 -8.06 -5.56
N ASP A 199 4.45 -9.13 -5.81
CA ASP A 199 5.73 -9.43 -5.16
C ASP A 199 6.93 -8.84 -5.90
N VAL A 200 6.71 -8.25 -7.07
CA VAL A 200 7.74 -7.56 -7.86
C VAL A 200 7.68 -6.07 -7.58
N ASN A 201 8.73 -5.52 -6.99
CA ASN A 201 8.83 -4.10 -6.66
C ASN A 201 9.91 -3.43 -7.53
N GLU A 202 9.51 -2.42 -8.30
CA GLU A 202 10.44 -1.56 -9.04
C GLU A 202 11.27 -0.73 -8.05
N GLY A 203 12.59 -0.81 -8.13
CA GLY A 203 13.48 -0.16 -7.18
C GLY A 203 13.75 -0.94 -5.91
N ALA A 204 13.30 -2.18 -5.81
CA ALA A 204 13.74 -3.05 -4.73
C ALA A 204 15.26 -3.23 -4.77
N ALA A 205 15.93 -3.10 -3.62
CA ALA A 205 17.36 -3.35 -3.50
C ALA A 205 17.74 -4.79 -3.88
N PHE A 206 16.77 -5.70 -3.79
CA PHE A 206 16.90 -7.12 -4.14
C PHE A 206 15.71 -7.54 -5.00
N PRO A 207 15.73 -7.23 -6.32
CA PRO A 207 14.62 -7.55 -7.22
C PRO A 207 14.42 -9.09 -7.39
N GLU A 208 15.43 -9.89 -7.10
CA GLU A 208 15.38 -11.36 -7.15
C GLU A 208 14.68 -11.95 -5.91
N PHE A 209 14.40 -11.14 -4.87
CA PHE A 209 13.77 -11.65 -3.66
C PHE A 209 12.41 -12.27 -3.98
N ASN A 210 12.25 -13.54 -3.61
CA ASN A 210 11.03 -14.29 -3.78
C ASN A 210 10.71 -15.04 -2.49
N ARG A 211 9.58 -14.73 -1.86
CA ARG A 211 9.21 -15.34 -0.59
C ARG A 211 9.18 -16.87 -0.62
N LYS A 212 8.76 -17.48 -1.75
CA LYS A 212 8.71 -18.94 -1.89
C LYS A 212 10.09 -19.59 -1.91
N ILE A 213 11.14 -18.82 -2.25
CA ILE A 213 12.52 -19.32 -2.36
C ILE A 213 13.34 -18.87 -1.15
N HIS A 214 13.18 -17.60 -0.72
CA HIS A 214 14.07 -16.97 0.24
C HIS A 214 13.51 -16.92 1.67
N VAL A 215 12.22 -17.22 1.86
CA VAL A 215 11.62 -17.33 3.19
C VAL A 215 11.43 -18.81 3.52
N VAL A 216 12.06 -19.22 4.62
CA VAL A 216 11.97 -20.59 5.13
C VAL A 216 11.11 -20.63 6.39
N ASP A 217 10.56 -21.79 6.72
CA ASP A 217 9.83 -21.96 7.96
C ASP A 217 10.73 -21.67 9.17
N PRO A 218 10.19 -21.04 10.23
CA PRO A 218 10.96 -20.72 11.42
C PRO A 218 11.60 -21.96 12.04
N PHE A 219 12.88 -21.87 12.34
CA PHE A 219 13.61 -22.93 13.04
C PHE A 219 14.57 -22.34 14.08
N LYS A 220 14.95 -23.14 15.05
CA LYS A 220 15.91 -22.72 16.07
C LYS A 220 17.33 -22.70 15.51
N ILE A 221 17.97 -21.52 15.51
CA ILE A 221 19.35 -21.36 15.05
C ILE A 221 20.29 -22.16 15.96
N PRO A 222 21.10 -23.11 15.41
CA PRO A 222 22.06 -23.88 16.17
C PRO A 222 23.09 -22.98 16.85
N GLN A 223 23.50 -23.34 18.08
CA GLN A 223 24.48 -22.54 18.83
C GLN A 223 25.86 -22.47 18.17
N SER A 224 26.21 -23.47 17.34
CA SER A 224 27.47 -23.50 16.61
C SER A 224 27.55 -22.52 15.45
N TRP A 225 26.40 -21.96 15.02
CA TRP A 225 26.41 -21.02 13.91
C TRP A 225 26.89 -19.64 14.35
N SER A 226 27.74 -19.04 13.52
CA SER A 226 28.24 -17.69 13.74
C SER A 226 27.10 -16.68 13.58
N ARG A 227 26.93 -15.80 14.57
CA ARG A 227 25.89 -14.77 14.57
C ARG A 227 26.50 -13.39 14.57
N PHE A 228 25.84 -12.47 13.87
CA PHE A 228 26.15 -11.04 13.89
C PHE A 228 24.87 -10.24 13.70
N ARG A 229 24.95 -8.94 13.92
CA ARG A 229 23.85 -8.01 13.62
C ARG A 229 24.28 -6.91 12.68
N ALA A 230 23.33 -6.36 11.93
CA ALA A 230 23.49 -5.15 11.12
C ALA A 230 22.42 -4.14 11.53
N CYS A 231 22.79 -2.87 11.65
CA CYS A 231 21.90 -1.80 12.05
C CYS A 231 22.07 -0.60 11.12
N ASP A 232 20.95 -0.12 10.59
CA ASP A 232 20.81 1.17 9.93
C ASP A 232 19.97 2.08 10.84
N TYR A 233 20.60 3.07 11.45
CA TYR A 233 19.97 3.93 12.44
C TYR A 233 19.44 5.23 11.85
N GLY A 234 18.18 5.54 12.12
CA GLY A 234 17.56 6.80 11.76
C GLY A 234 16.58 7.28 12.84
N TYR A 235 16.84 8.41 13.50
CA TYR A 235 15.89 8.99 14.47
C TYR A 235 14.65 9.57 13.77
N GLY A 236 14.84 10.36 12.73
CA GLY A 236 13.76 11.00 11.95
C GLY A 236 13.23 10.12 10.83
N SER A 237 13.96 9.08 10.47
CA SER A 237 13.59 8.01 9.56
C SER A 237 13.41 6.71 10.33
N HIS A 238 13.17 5.62 9.62
CA HIS A 238 13.09 4.31 10.27
C HIS A 238 14.50 3.78 10.59
N THR A 239 14.60 3.10 11.73
CA THR A 239 15.75 2.30 12.12
C THR A 239 15.44 0.84 11.84
N GLY A 240 16.35 0.13 11.18
CA GLY A 240 16.29 -1.32 10.98
C GLY A 240 17.47 -2.02 11.65
N VAL A 241 17.19 -3.06 12.42
CA VAL A 241 18.22 -3.96 12.96
C VAL A 241 17.88 -5.38 12.53
N LEU A 242 18.85 -6.05 11.92
CA LEU A 242 18.73 -7.44 11.50
C LEU A 242 19.74 -8.31 12.26
N TRP A 243 19.30 -9.45 12.76
CA TRP A 243 20.17 -10.50 13.29
C TRP A 243 20.31 -11.61 12.27
N LEU A 244 21.55 -11.96 12.01
CA LEU A 244 21.94 -12.88 10.96
C LEU A 244 22.77 -14.02 11.54
N ALA A 245 22.57 -15.21 10.98
CA ALA A 245 23.36 -16.39 11.26
C ALA A 245 23.94 -16.97 9.97
N VAL A 246 25.17 -17.46 10.04
CA VAL A 246 25.85 -18.12 8.92
C VAL A 246 25.81 -19.63 9.14
N SER A 247 25.19 -20.35 8.21
CA SER A 247 25.15 -21.82 8.22
C SER A 247 26.51 -22.43 7.86
N PRO A 248 26.74 -23.71 8.12
CA PRO A 248 27.95 -24.41 7.70
C PRO A 248 28.15 -24.48 6.17
N SER A 249 27.09 -24.25 5.40
CA SER A 249 27.11 -24.13 3.93
C SER A 249 27.20 -22.70 3.43
N ASP A 250 27.67 -21.77 4.28
CA ASP A 250 27.81 -20.33 3.98
C ASP A 250 26.50 -19.62 3.58
N GLN A 251 25.35 -20.18 3.94
CA GLN A 251 24.07 -19.50 3.76
C GLN A 251 23.84 -18.48 4.87
N LEU A 252 23.40 -17.31 4.48
CA LEU A 252 23.03 -16.22 5.39
C LEU A 252 21.55 -16.30 5.74
N ILE A 253 21.23 -16.49 7.01
CA ILE A 253 19.87 -16.59 7.50
C ILE A 253 19.56 -15.38 8.38
N VAL A 254 18.62 -14.55 7.97
CA VAL A 254 18.04 -13.49 8.81
C VAL A 254 17.00 -14.16 9.71
N TYR A 255 17.24 -14.17 11.02
CA TYR A 255 16.38 -14.89 11.98
C TYR A 255 15.59 -13.97 12.92
N ARG A 256 15.93 -12.68 12.95
CA ARG A 256 15.22 -11.66 13.73
C ARG A 256 15.35 -10.29 13.10
N GLU A 257 14.31 -9.49 13.25
CA GLU A 257 14.24 -8.10 12.81
C GLU A 257 13.71 -7.22 13.94
N LEU A 258 14.28 -6.01 14.08
CA LEU A 258 13.72 -4.90 14.86
C LEU A 258 13.55 -3.71 13.91
N TYR A 259 12.32 -3.20 13.79
CA TYR A 259 12.01 -2.07 12.94
C TYR A 259 11.26 -1.01 13.75
N CYS A 260 11.85 0.16 13.90
CA CYS A 260 11.30 1.22 14.75
C CYS A 260 11.60 2.62 14.17
N SER A 261 11.01 3.65 14.76
CA SER A 261 11.30 5.05 14.44
C SER A 261 11.17 5.92 15.70
N LYS A 262 11.81 7.08 15.71
CA LYS A 262 11.79 8.04 16.83
C LYS A 262 12.35 7.45 18.15
N VAL A 263 13.25 6.49 18.05
CA VAL A 263 13.94 5.87 19.18
C VAL A 263 15.32 6.47 19.30
N THR A 264 15.74 6.84 20.52
CA THR A 264 17.10 7.34 20.74
C THR A 264 18.14 6.24 20.61
N ALA A 265 19.40 6.58 20.38
CA ALA A 265 20.46 5.56 20.27
C ALA A 265 20.61 4.74 21.55
N THR A 266 20.40 5.34 22.72
CA THR A 266 20.43 4.67 24.02
C THR A 266 19.30 3.67 24.16
N ASP A 267 18.06 4.10 23.89
CA ASP A 267 16.89 3.23 23.95
C ASP A 267 16.99 2.08 22.94
N LEU A 268 17.54 2.35 21.75
CA LEU A 268 17.81 1.32 20.75
C LEU A 268 18.83 0.29 21.25
N ALA A 269 19.88 0.74 21.93
CA ALA A 269 20.88 -0.17 22.50
C ALA A 269 20.23 -1.11 23.54
N ASP A 270 19.36 -0.58 24.42
CA ASP A 270 18.62 -1.37 25.40
C ASP A 270 17.70 -2.39 24.71
N MET A 271 16.96 -1.97 23.67
CA MET A 271 16.10 -2.87 22.89
C MET A 271 16.91 -3.99 22.19
N ILE A 272 18.11 -3.69 21.70
CA ILE A 272 19.01 -4.68 21.10
C ILE A 272 19.48 -5.67 22.15
N LEU A 273 19.93 -5.20 23.32
CA LEU A 273 20.39 -6.06 24.40
C LEU A 273 19.28 -6.97 24.93
N ASP A 274 18.06 -6.44 25.07
CA ASP A 274 16.90 -7.24 25.47
C ASP A 274 16.58 -8.32 24.44
N ALA A 275 16.65 -7.99 23.15
CA ALA A 275 16.40 -8.96 22.07
C ALA A 275 17.46 -10.07 21.99
N GLU A 276 18.66 -9.84 22.53
CA GLU A 276 19.79 -10.79 22.50
C GLU A 276 19.87 -11.69 23.75
N GLN A 277 19.03 -11.50 24.76
CA GLN A 277 19.12 -12.23 26.03
C GLN A 277 19.11 -13.76 25.89
N GLU A 278 18.36 -14.27 24.92
CA GLU A 278 18.27 -15.72 24.67
C GLU A 278 19.19 -16.18 23.52
N ASP A 279 19.92 -15.28 22.89
CA ASP A 279 20.83 -15.63 21.81
C ASP A 279 22.18 -16.13 22.39
N GLY A 280 22.87 -16.94 21.63
CA GLY A 280 24.27 -17.22 21.91
C GLY A 280 25.14 -15.98 21.61
N THR A 281 26.46 -16.16 21.60
CA THR A 281 27.39 -15.04 21.35
C THR A 281 27.15 -14.38 19.98
N ILE A 282 26.82 -13.08 19.99
CA ILE A 282 26.87 -12.23 18.82
C ILE A 282 28.31 -11.79 18.61
N ARG A 283 28.94 -12.20 17.50
CA ARG A 283 30.37 -12.00 17.29
C ARG A 283 30.75 -10.54 17.03
N TYR A 284 29.89 -9.81 16.28
CA TYR A 284 30.09 -8.39 15.95
C TYR A 284 28.79 -7.74 15.52
N GLY A 285 28.77 -6.42 15.52
CA GLY A 285 27.71 -5.60 14.91
C GLY A 285 28.29 -4.77 13.76
N VAL A 286 27.49 -4.56 12.73
CA VAL A 286 27.78 -3.67 11.60
C VAL A 286 26.88 -2.46 11.69
N LEU A 287 27.45 -1.27 11.58
CA LEU A 287 26.76 0.01 11.58
C LEU A 287 27.18 0.81 10.34
N ASP A 288 26.30 1.69 9.86
CA ASP A 288 26.67 2.62 8.81
C ASP A 288 27.81 3.52 9.26
N SER A 289 28.77 3.76 8.36
CA SER A 289 29.97 4.54 8.67
C SER A 289 29.65 6.02 9.05
N SER A 290 28.53 6.56 8.62
CA SER A 290 28.09 7.91 8.98
C SER A 290 27.81 8.08 10.46
N LEU A 291 27.49 7.01 11.18
CA LEU A 291 27.24 7.03 12.63
C LEU A 291 28.49 7.27 13.47
N TRP A 292 29.67 7.04 12.90
CA TRP A 292 30.96 7.29 13.54
C TRP A 292 31.40 8.78 13.43
N HIS A 293 30.73 9.56 12.58
CA HIS A 293 31.04 10.97 12.49
C HIS A 293 30.53 11.73 13.72
N LYS A 294 31.39 12.58 14.28
CA LYS A 294 30.99 13.48 15.36
C LYS A 294 29.93 14.46 14.89
N ARG A 295 28.90 14.67 15.69
CA ARG A 295 27.85 15.66 15.43
C ARG A 295 28.28 17.02 15.96
N GLY A 296 28.72 17.90 15.08
CA GLY A 296 29.18 19.25 15.46
C GLY A 296 30.53 19.25 16.20
N ASP A 297 30.96 20.42 16.67
CA ASP A 297 32.28 20.61 17.28
C ASP A 297 32.48 19.97 18.65
N THR A 298 31.42 19.41 19.28
CA THR A 298 31.49 18.99 20.68
C THR A 298 30.75 17.71 21.04
N GLY A 299 30.04 17.05 20.08
CA GLY A 299 29.24 15.87 20.36
C GLY A 299 29.98 14.54 20.17
N PRO A 300 29.73 13.50 21.00
CA PRO A 300 30.21 12.16 20.72
C PRO A 300 29.58 11.59 19.44
N SER A 301 30.20 10.57 18.85
CA SER A 301 29.56 9.77 17.79
C SER A 301 28.33 9.03 18.33
N LEU A 302 27.43 8.59 17.44
CA LEU A 302 26.29 7.75 17.84
C LEU A 302 26.65 6.27 17.98
N ALA A 303 27.80 5.87 17.43
CA ALA A 303 28.32 4.51 17.49
C ALA A 303 29.22 4.31 18.70
#